data_7eb58d9d5ec3135e917534ad4d5d62dc
#
_entry.id   7eb58d9d5ec3135e917534ad4d5d62dc
#
_cell.length_a   1.000
_cell.length_b   1.000
_cell.length_c   1.000
_cell.angle_alpha   90.00
_cell.angle_beta   90.00
_cell.angle_gamma   90.00
#
_symmetry.space_group_name_H-M   'P 1'
#
loop_
_entity.id
_entity.type
_entity.pdbx_description
1 polymer ?
#
loop_
_entity_poly.entity_id
_entity_poly.type
_entity_poly.pdbx_seq_one_letter_code
_entity_poly.pdbx_strand_id
1 'polypeptide(L)'
;MTLGVQRLLTLTFGAGGNEANYLGSGWSADEPGGRWMLGQVSELWLDNQGGDHDLILELDTEVFVVPPAVTAQRLMLGVRNIGIAQIAAHHGGVLGFHIPAKLAAGPGPVRLLFVHPDFRRPMDVQGSTDDRPLSFALRGLTLSRVLPRPAPAGGAPLLPQQMIARFESLGDNCEFGLVQRRLGADPLGLLRFSFIDRIALLRGVRSGFEGLGDAGTTEVAIEGKDREYVVKETAYGITYHTFQYADRIEQETVQAQQAARLRFLKRKLLEDIAAGEKIFVVKRAEPLRPEEILPIYTTLNEKGRSWLLWVVPADATHPSGTVEVLLPGLLRGYVDRFAPYDDAHDIVLPAWTSVCEAAWRAVGGQGLD
;
A
#
# COMPACT_ATOMS: atom_id res chain seq x y z
N MET A 1 7.37 -15.93 15.13
CA MET A 1 7.02 -15.13 13.95
C MET A 1 8.08 -14.03 13.80
N THR A 2 8.75 -13.96 12.68
CA THR A 2 9.80 -12.95 12.46
C THR A 2 9.20 -11.80 11.66
N LEU A 3 9.28 -10.57 12.16
CA LEU A 3 8.75 -9.38 11.50
C LEU A 3 9.80 -8.73 10.60
N GLY A 4 9.36 -7.99 9.60
CA GLY A 4 10.23 -7.17 8.74
C GLY A 4 10.36 -5.72 9.24
N VAL A 5 9.41 -5.26 10.03
CA VAL A 5 9.45 -3.96 10.72
C VAL A 5 9.03 -4.12 12.18
N GLN A 6 9.45 -3.17 13.01
CA GLN A 6 9.06 -3.06 14.40
C GLN A 6 8.45 -1.69 14.65
N ARG A 7 7.22 -1.66 15.14
CA ARG A 7 6.56 -0.42 15.56
C ARG A 7 7.21 0.13 16.83
N LEU A 8 7.60 1.39 16.79
CA LEU A 8 8.28 2.10 17.90
C LEU A 8 7.35 3.09 18.59
N LEU A 9 6.51 3.80 17.84
CA LEU A 9 5.62 4.83 18.33
C LEU A 9 4.31 4.81 17.58
N THR A 10 3.22 5.05 18.29
CA THR A 10 1.91 5.36 17.69
C THR A 10 1.32 6.56 18.41
N LEU A 11 1.00 7.60 17.66
CA LEU A 11 0.28 8.77 18.12
C LEU A 11 -1.10 8.81 17.49
N THR A 12 -2.08 9.14 18.32
CA THR A 12 -3.44 9.48 17.88
C THR A 12 -3.63 10.97 18.15
N PHE A 13 -4.13 11.71 17.17
CA PHE A 13 -4.30 13.14 17.23
C PHE A 13 -5.75 13.52 17.50
N GLY A 14 -5.92 14.63 18.22
CA GLY A 14 -7.23 15.22 18.52
C GLY A 14 -7.82 14.78 19.85
N ALA A 15 -9.13 14.94 20.01
CA ALA A 15 -9.81 14.72 21.27
C ALA A 15 -9.60 13.28 21.81
N GLY A 16 -8.94 13.17 22.96
CA GLY A 16 -8.55 11.89 23.57
C GLY A 16 -7.29 11.28 22.98
N GLY A 17 -6.55 12.00 22.15
CA GLY A 17 -5.25 11.58 21.62
C GLY A 17 -4.13 11.61 22.66
N ASN A 18 -2.95 11.13 22.25
CA ASN A 18 -1.75 11.06 23.09
C ASN A 18 -0.58 11.89 22.56
N GLU A 19 -0.84 12.76 21.58
CA GLU A 19 0.16 13.55 20.85
C GLU A 19 0.68 14.78 21.60
N ALA A 20 -0.01 15.22 22.67
CA ALA A 20 0.21 16.53 23.30
C ALA A 20 1.67 16.82 23.67
N ASN A 21 2.41 15.84 24.16
CA ASN A 21 3.82 16.00 24.56
C ASN A 21 4.79 16.07 23.37
N TYR A 22 4.31 15.82 22.16
CA TYR A 22 5.12 15.80 20.94
C TYR A 22 4.90 17.04 20.07
N LEU A 23 3.87 17.85 20.38
CA LEU A 23 3.51 19.02 19.58
C LEU A 23 4.52 20.16 19.77
N GLY A 24 5.03 20.67 18.67
CA GLY A 24 5.66 21.97 18.58
C GLY A 24 4.66 23.05 18.14
N SER A 25 5.07 23.99 17.31
CA SER A 25 4.22 25.05 16.79
C SER A 25 3.36 24.58 15.59
N GLY A 26 2.34 25.38 15.25
CA GLY A 26 1.61 25.26 13.98
C GLY A 26 0.43 24.29 14.00
N TRP A 27 -0.16 23.99 15.14
CA TRP A 27 -1.29 23.07 15.28
C TRP A 27 -2.55 23.77 15.80
N SER A 28 -3.72 23.28 15.37
CA SER A 28 -5.01 23.67 15.96
C SER A 28 -5.15 23.14 17.39
N ALA A 29 -6.21 23.57 18.07
CA ALA A 29 -6.73 22.84 19.21
C ALA A 29 -7.12 21.40 18.79
N ASP A 30 -7.28 20.50 19.76
CA ASP A 30 -7.78 19.16 19.52
C ASP A 30 -9.24 19.17 19.05
N GLU A 31 -9.50 18.38 18.02
CA GLU A 31 -10.83 18.20 17.45
C GLU A 31 -11.18 16.70 17.40
N PRO A 32 -12.46 16.33 17.29
CA PRO A 32 -12.85 14.90 17.25
C PRO A 32 -12.22 14.09 16.11
N GLY A 33 -11.79 14.75 15.04
CA GLY A 33 -11.23 14.11 13.84
C GLY A 33 -9.71 14.22 13.70
N GLY A 34 -9.00 14.81 14.68
CA GLY A 34 -7.56 15.02 14.59
C GLY A 34 -7.12 16.45 14.94
N ARG A 35 -5.96 16.86 14.42
CA ARG A 35 -5.45 18.23 14.54
C ARG A 35 -5.04 18.77 13.19
N TRP A 36 -5.45 19.98 12.90
CA TRP A 36 -5.07 20.69 11.68
C TRP A 36 -3.69 21.30 11.78
N MET A 37 -2.91 21.17 10.74
CA MET A 37 -1.74 22.00 10.48
C MET A 37 -2.17 23.39 10.07
N LEU A 38 -1.69 24.41 10.78
CA LEU A 38 -2.10 25.80 10.62
C LEU A 38 -0.99 26.64 9.97
N GLY A 39 -1.37 27.47 9.02
CA GLY A 39 -0.43 28.39 8.33
C GLY A 39 0.53 27.65 7.42
N GLN A 40 1.83 27.94 7.50
CA GLN A 40 2.83 27.43 6.56
C GLN A 40 3.67 26.28 7.12
N VAL A 41 3.77 26.16 8.45
CA VAL A 41 4.71 25.24 9.11
C VAL A 41 4.10 24.67 10.36
N SER A 42 4.24 23.35 10.54
CA SER A 42 3.92 22.64 11.78
C SER A 42 5.08 21.76 12.20
N GLU A 43 5.22 21.53 13.51
CA GLU A 43 6.37 20.83 14.08
C GLU A 43 5.94 19.73 15.04
N LEU A 44 6.65 18.59 14.98
CA LEU A 44 6.61 17.56 16.02
C LEU A 44 8.03 17.30 16.55
N TRP A 45 8.10 16.94 17.82
CA TRP A 45 9.34 16.58 18.50
C TRP A 45 9.22 15.16 19.04
N LEU A 46 9.85 14.23 18.35
CA LEU A 46 9.82 12.82 18.74
C LEU A 46 11.03 12.51 19.64
N ASP A 47 10.84 11.62 20.60
CA ASP A 47 11.96 11.05 21.32
C ASP A 47 12.90 10.36 20.32
N ASN A 48 14.20 10.50 20.58
CA ASN A 48 15.18 9.85 19.76
C ASN A 48 15.07 8.34 19.92
N GLN A 49 14.57 7.69 18.90
CA GLN A 49 14.42 6.23 18.86
C GLN A 49 15.74 5.51 18.55
N GLY A 50 16.83 6.27 18.43
CA GLY A 50 18.22 5.88 18.28
C GLY A 50 18.49 4.61 17.49
N GLY A 51 19.59 4.53 16.79
CA GLY A 51 20.03 3.29 16.22
C GLY A 51 20.43 3.39 14.75
N ASP A 52 21.07 2.32 14.30
CA ASP A 52 21.62 2.17 12.95
C ASP A 52 20.58 1.62 11.96
N HIS A 53 19.31 1.99 12.14
CA HIS A 53 18.21 1.44 11.34
C HIS A 53 17.42 2.55 10.64
N ASP A 54 17.03 2.28 9.41
CA ASP A 54 16.07 3.09 8.70
C ASP A 54 14.71 3.06 9.42
N LEU A 55 14.02 4.19 9.38
CA LEU A 55 12.68 4.32 9.94
C LEU A 55 11.67 4.59 8.82
N ILE A 56 10.43 4.18 9.06
CA ILE A 56 9.27 4.56 8.25
C ILE A 56 8.33 5.34 9.14
N LEU A 57 8.02 6.55 8.73
CA LEU A 57 7.01 7.41 9.31
C LEU A 57 5.74 7.29 8.49
N GLU A 58 4.66 6.85 9.08
CA GLU A 58 3.33 6.85 8.47
C GLU A 58 2.48 7.95 9.09
N LEU A 59 1.81 8.72 8.24
CA LEU A 59 0.87 9.77 8.61
C LEU A 59 -0.52 9.40 8.09
N ASP A 60 -1.49 9.26 8.99
CA ASP A 60 -2.91 9.20 8.61
C ASP A 60 -3.43 10.63 8.55
N THR A 61 -3.77 11.07 7.35
CA THR A 61 -4.05 12.47 7.04
C THR A 61 -5.45 12.67 6.48
N GLU A 62 -6.01 13.83 6.77
CA GLU A 62 -7.05 14.46 5.97
C GLU A 62 -6.46 15.70 5.28
N VAL A 63 -6.99 16.06 4.11
CA VAL A 63 -6.46 17.16 3.31
C VAL A 63 -7.57 18.16 3.06
N PHE A 64 -7.30 19.44 3.33
CA PHE A 64 -8.25 20.51 3.05
C PHE A 64 -8.27 20.80 1.54
N VAL A 65 -9.24 20.23 0.85
CA VAL A 65 -9.50 20.45 -0.59
C VAL A 65 -10.94 20.85 -0.81
N VAL A 66 -11.16 21.85 -1.67
CA VAL A 66 -12.48 22.43 -2.01
C VAL A 66 -12.47 22.75 -3.51
N PRO A 67 -12.67 21.75 -4.39
CA PRO A 67 -12.69 21.99 -5.83
C PRO A 67 -13.81 22.95 -6.27
N PRO A 68 -13.59 23.80 -7.27
CA PRO A 68 -12.33 23.95 -8.03
C PRO A 68 -11.30 24.89 -7.37
N ALA A 69 -11.62 25.55 -6.25
CA ALA A 69 -10.77 26.57 -5.64
C ALA A 69 -9.48 26.00 -5.02
N VAL A 70 -9.55 24.80 -4.43
CA VAL A 70 -8.39 24.08 -3.83
C VAL A 70 -8.46 22.64 -4.28
N THR A 71 -7.62 22.26 -5.21
CA THR A 71 -7.62 20.90 -5.78
C THR A 71 -6.54 19.99 -5.19
N ALA A 72 -5.52 20.59 -4.57
CA ALA A 72 -4.41 19.86 -3.93
C ALA A 72 -3.77 20.72 -2.85
N GLN A 73 -3.05 20.06 -1.95
CA GLN A 73 -2.17 20.66 -0.94
C GLN A 73 -0.77 20.07 -1.07
N ARG A 74 0.27 20.90 -1.05
CA ARG A 74 1.65 20.43 -0.98
C ARG A 74 2.09 20.26 0.46
N LEU A 75 2.83 19.19 0.70
CA LEU A 75 3.49 18.92 1.97
C LEU A 75 4.96 18.61 1.70
N MET A 76 5.86 19.32 2.37
CA MET A 76 7.28 19.01 2.43
C MET A 76 7.60 18.55 3.84
N LEU A 77 8.23 17.39 3.96
CA LEU A 77 8.65 16.81 5.23
C LEU A 77 10.16 16.99 5.40
N GLY A 78 10.56 17.57 6.51
CA GLY A 78 11.94 17.67 6.96
C GLY A 78 12.19 16.91 8.26
N VAL A 79 13.36 16.29 8.37
CA VAL A 79 13.85 15.63 9.60
C VAL A 79 15.15 16.29 9.99
N ARG A 80 15.25 16.81 11.23
CA ARG A 80 16.42 17.55 11.71
C ARG A 80 16.87 18.65 10.74
N ASN A 81 15.94 19.40 10.14
CA ASN A 81 16.13 20.46 9.14
C ASN A 81 16.64 19.99 7.76
N ILE A 82 16.64 18.69 7.49
CA ILE A 82 16.96 18.14 6.16
C ILE A 82 15.64 17.71 5.52
N GLY A 83 15.30 18.27 4.36
CA GLY A 83 14.13 17.85 3.58
C GLY A 83 14.30 16.42 3.08
N ILE A 84 13.30 15.59 3.30
CA ILE A 84 13.31 14.17 2.89
C ILE A 84 12.24 13.82 1.86
N ALA A 85 11.14 14.58 1.80
CA ALA A 85 10.05 14.33 0.87
C ALA A 85 9.30 15.62 0.54
N GLN A 86 8.70 15.64 -0.66
CA GLN A 86 7.73 16.64 -1.09
C GLN A 86 6.63 15.94 -1.87
N ILE A 87 5.39 16.18 -1.48
CA ILE A 87 4.21 15.60 -2.12
C ILE A 87 3.19 16.67 -2.46
N ALA A 88 2.28 16.35 -3.40
CA ALA A 88 1.01 17.05 -3.60
C ALA A 88 -0.12 16.03 -3.36
N ALA A 89 -0.98 16.32 -2.40
CA ALA A 89 -2.09 15.46 -2.02
C ALA A 89 -3.43 16.08 -2.47
N HIS A 90 -4.23 15.28 -3.14
CA HIS A 90 -5.57 15.62 -3.63
C HIS A 90 -6.69 15.10 -2.72
N HIS A 91 -6.36 14.22 -1.81
CA HIS A 91 -7.29 13.62 -0.83
C HIS A 91 -6.51 13.10 0.38
N GLY A 92 -7.21 12.85 1.47
CA GLY A 92 -6.64 12.24 2.67
C GLY A 92 -6.31 10.76 2.48
N GLY A 93 -5.61 10.21 3.45
CA GLY A 93 -5.22 8.81 3.52
C GLY A 93 -3.91 8.60 4.27
N VAL A 94 -3.40 7.37 4.24
CA VAL A 94 -2.14 7.02 4.88
C VAL A 94 -0.98 7.24 3.91
N LEU A 95 -0.03 8.07 4.32
CA LEU A 95 1.19 8.41 3.59
C LEU A 95 2.40 7.91 4.39
N GLY A 96 3.36 7.27 3.72
CA GLY A 96 4.58 6.75 4.34
C GLY A 96 5.82 7.48 3.85
N PHE A 97 6.74 7.73 4.77
CA PHE A 97 8.01 8.43 4.46
C PHE A 97 9.18 7.63 5.02
N HIS A 98 10.18 7.40 4.19
CA HIS A 98 11.43 6.78 4.60
C HIS A 98 12.35 7.81 5.25
N ILE A 99 12.81 7.52 6.47
CA ILE A 99 13.81 8.29 7.20
C ILE A 99 15.08 7.44 7.26
N PRO A 100 16.13 7.79 6.50
CA PRO A 100 17.41 7.07 6.56
C PRO A 100 18.02 7.08 7.96
N ALA A 101 18.65 5.96 8.35
CA ALA A 101 19.29 5.78 9.66
C ALA A 101 20.18 6.95 10.07
N LYS A 102 20.97 7.49 9.15
CA LYS A 102 21.86 8.65 9.38
C LYS A 102 21.13 9.94 9.79
N LEU A 103 19.85 10.09 9.41
CA LEU A 103 19.01 11.23 9.82
C LEU A 103 18.27 10.95 11.13
N ALA A 104 17.94 9.69 11.38
CA ALA A 104 17.32 9.25 12.64
C ALA A 104 18.33 9.31 13.78
N ALA A 105 19.58 8.93 13.52
CA ALA A 105 20.66 8.94 14.49
C ALA A 105 21.05 10.36 14.94
N GLY A 106 21.69 10.46 16.12
CA GLY A 106 22.20 11.71 16.67
C GLY A 106 21.61 12.02 18.04
N PRO A 107 22.20 12.98 18.77
CA PRO A 107 21.76 13.34 20.10
C PRO A 107 20.43 14.13 20.10
N GLY A 108 19.68 14.02 21.18
CA GLY A 108 18.46 14.78 21.45
C GLY A 108 17.25 14.36 20.60
N PRO A 109 16.11 15.00 20.83
CA PRO A 109 14.86 14.68 20.14
C PRO A 109 14.96 14.92 18.64
N VAL A 110 14.15 14.18 17.87
CA VAL A 110 14.05 14.28 16.41
C VAL A 110 12.93 15.27 16.08
N ARG A 111 13.31 16.40 15.49
CA ARG A 111 12.36 17.38 14.98
C ARG A 111 11.85 16.91 13.61
N LEU A 112 10.54 16.77 13.50
CA LEU A 112 9.83 16.67 12.23
C LEU A 112 9.28 18.05 11.87
N LEU A 113 9.58 18.52 10.68
CA LEU A 113 9.13 19.80 10.15
C LEU A 113 8.20 19.54 8.96
N PHE A 114 6.97 20.01 9.06
CA PHE A 114 5.98 19.95 7.99
C PHE A 114 5.83 21.35 7.41
N VAL A 115 6.22 21.54 6.14
CA VAL A 115 6.01 22.78 5.41
C VAL A 115 4.87 22.58 4.43
N HIS A 116 3.77 23.37 4.59
CA HIS A 116 2.53 23.25 3.86
C HIS A 116 2.05 24.61 3.32
N PRO A 117 2.67 25.08 2.22
CA PRO A 117 2.54 26.48 1.77
C PRO A 117 1.20 26.83 1.16
N ASP A 118 0.38 25.85 0.81
CA ASP A 118 -0.87 26.04 0.06
C ASP A 118 -2.11 26.16 0.96
N PHE A 119 -1.92 26.37 2.27
CA PHE A 119 -3.03 26.53 3.21
C PHE A 119 -4.06 27.54 2.72
N ARG A 120 -5.33 27.31 3.05
CA ARG A 120 -6.46 28.21 2.76
C ARG A 120 -7.35 28.33 3.97
N ARG A 121 -8.09 29.45 4.03
CA ARG A 121 -9.13 29.62 5.04
C ARG A 121 -10.47 29.13 4.47
N PRO A 122 -11.21 28.30 5.19
CA PRO A 122 -12.54 27.88 4.76
C PRO A 122 -13.47 29.06 4.43
N MET A 123 -13.36 30.15 5.16
CA MET A 123 -14.15 31.37 4.89
C MET A 123 -13.91 31.97 3.51
N ASP A 124 -12.70 31.84 2.95
CA ASP A 124 -12.32 32.42 1.68
C ASP A 124 -12.74 31.57 0.47
N VAL A 125 -13.00 30.27 0.66
CA VAL A 125 -13.18 29.33 -0.45
C VAL A 125 -14.49 28.56 -0.43
N GLN A 126 -15.21 28.49 0.70
CA GLN A 126 -16.47 27.73 0.80
C GLN A 126 -17.58 28.45 1.60
N GLY A 127 -17.40 29.74 1.91
CA GLY A 127 -18.42 30.53 2.63
C GLY A 127 -18.62 30.10 4.10
N SER A 128 -17.65 29.44 4.69
CA SER A 128 -17.63 29.06 6.12
C SER A 128 -17.34 30.29 6.99
N THR A 129 -17.63 30.20 8.29
CA THR A 129 -17.16 31.16 9.30
C THR A 129 -15.78 30.81 9.86
N ASP A 130 -15.19 29.69 9.47
CA ASP A 130 -13.87 29.26 9.91
C ASP A 130 -12.78 30.06 9.19
N ASP A 131 -12.02 30.85 9.96
CA ASP A 131 -10.96 31.73 9.47
C ASP A 131 -9.54 31.11 9.62
N ARG A 132 -9.45 29.87 10.10
CA ARG A 132 -8.17 29.18 10.31
C ARG A 132 -7.48 28.87 8.98
N PRO A 133 -6.15 29.05 8.89
CA PRO A 133 -5.39 28.70 7.69
C PRO A 133 -5.10 27.21 7.64
N LEU A 134 -6.01 26.41 7.09
CA LEU A 134 -5.97 24.93 7.07
C LEU A 134 -5.22 24.38 5.87
N SER A 135 -4.55 23.24 6.06
CA SER A 135 -3.90 22.47 5.00
C SER A 135 -4.13 20.97 5.14
N PHE A 136 -3.43 20.32 6.07
CA PHE A 136 -3.59 18.90 6.43
C PHE A 136 -4.09 18.80 7.87
N ALA A 137 -4.93 17.79 8.15
CA ALA A 137 -5.13 17.33 9.51
C ALA A 137 -4.45 15.98 9.70
N LEU A 138 -3.79 15.79 10.84
CA LEU A 138 -3.31 14.47 11.28
C LEU A 138 -4.35 13.83 12.17
N ARG A 139 -4.69 12.57 11.86
CA ARG A 139 -5.48 11.66 12.70
C ARG A 139 -4.58 10.70 13.45
N GLY A 140 -3.47 10.31 12.84
CA GLY A 140 -2.51 9.39 13.43
C GLY A 140 -1.11 9.52 12.85
N LEU A 141 -0.14 9.08 13.63
CA LEU A 141 1.24 8.92 13.23
C LEU A 141 1.75 7.60 13.77
N THR A 142 2.42 6.84 12.91
CA THR A 142 3.14 5.63 13.33
C THR A 142 4.59 5.74 12.90
N LEU A 143 5.52 5.43 13.80
CA LEU A 143 6.94 5.33 13.51
C LEU A 143 7.37 3.88 13.67
N SER A 144 7.94 3.31 12.62
CA SER A 144 8.40 1.92 12.60
C SER A 144 9.87 1.84 12.21
N ARG A 145 10.60 0.91 12.81
CA ARG A 145 11.98 0.56 12.48
C ARG A 145 11.98 -0.54 11.42
N VAL A 146 12.78 -0.36 10.37
CA VAL A 146 13.06 -1.41 9.38
C VAL A 146 14.06 -2.39 9.99
N LEU A 147 13.71 -3.66 10.02
CA LEU A 147 14.57 -4.69 10.59
C LEU A 147 15.48 -5.29 9.50
N PRO A 148 16.75 -5.60 9.85
CA PRO A 148 17.67 -6.26 8.93
C PRO A 148 17.08 -7.58 8.42
N ARG A 149 17.31 -7.88 7.16
CA ARG A 149 16.95 -9.15 6.57
C ARG A 149 18.20 -9.98 6.35
N PRO A 150 18.30 -11.21 6.90
CA PRO A 150 19.38 -12.12 6.52
C PRO A 150 19.27 -12.41 5.03
N ALA A 151 20.40 -12.56 4.37
CA ALA A 151 20.41 -13.10 3.01
C ALA A 151 19.68 -14.44 3.02
N PRO A 152 18.75 -14.69 2.09
CA PRO A 152 18.10 -15.98 1.99
C PRO A 152 19.16 -17.07 1.78
N ALA A 153 19.01 -18.19 2.46
CA ALA A 153 19.83 -19.35 2.17
C ALA A 153 19.55 -19.76 0.72
N GLY A 154 20.58 -19.83 -0.11
CA GLY A 154 20.45 -20.22 -1.52
C GLY A 154 19.74 -21.58 -1.61
N GLY A 155 18.58 -21.59 -2.24
CA GLY A 155 17.79 -22.79 -2.54
C GLY A 155 18.29 -23.45 -3.83
N ALA A 156 17.81 -24.65 -4.13
CA ALA A 156 18.03 -25.27 -5.45
C ALA A 156 17.40 -24.38 -6.56
N PRO A 157 17.93 -24.43 -7.79
CA PRO A 157 17.31 -23.78 -8.94
C PRO A 157 15.86 -24.23 -9.06
N LEU A 158 14.96 -23.29 -9.41
CA LEU A 158 13.55 -23.58 -9.60
C LEU A 158 13.21 -23.50 -11.09
N LEU A 159 12.30 -24.36 -11.55
CA LEU A 159 11.68 -24.20 -12.84
C LEU A 159 10.87 -22.90 -12.90
N PRO A 160 10.71 -22.26 -14.08
CA PRO A 160 9.97 -21.00 -14.21
C PRO A 160 8.58 -21.03 -13.54
N GLN A 161 7.84 -22.12 -13.71
CA GLN A 161 6.53 -22.31 -13.10
C GLN A 161 6.57 -22.40 -11.56
N GLN A 162 7.64 -22.97 -11.01
CA GLN A 162 7.83 -23.05 -9.56
C GLN A 162 8.23 -21.70 -8.98
N MET A 163 9.09 -20.95 -9.68
CA MET A 163 9.48 -19.61 -9.31
C MET A 163 8.28 -18.67 -9.30
N ILE A 164 7.51 -18.61 -10.41
CA ILE A 164 6.39 -17.67 -10.52
C ILE A 164 5.25 -18.00 -9.54
N ALA A 165 5.12 -19.23 -9.08
CA ALA A 165 4.20 -19.63 -8.02
C ALA A 165 4.58 -19.06 -6.64
N ARG A 166 5.80 -18.54 -6.47
CA ARG A 166 6.24 -17.84 -5.25
C ARG A 166 5.77 -16.39 -5.19
N PHE A 167 5.20 -15.88 -6.28
CA PHE A 167 4.64 -14.53 -6.32
C PHE A 167 3.14 -14.56 -6.05
N GLU A 168 2.63 -13.51 -5.38
CA GLU A 168 1.20 -13.34 -5.12
C GLU A 168 0.75 -11.91 -5.39
N SER A 169 -0.32 -11.76 -6.20
CA SER A 169 -0.88 -10.46 -6.54
C SER A 169 -1.61 -9.81 -5.37
N LEU A 170 -1.42 -8.50 -5.19
CA LEU A 170 -2.19 -7.66 -4.27
C LEU A 170 -3.32 -6.86 -4.95
N GLY A 171 -3.78 -7.34 -6.10
CA GLY A 171 -4.92 -6.77 -6.82
C GLY A 171 -4.52 -5.72 -7.86
N ASP A 172 -5.46 -4.96 -8.31
CA ASP A 172 -5.62 -3.98 -9.38
C ASP A 172 -6.47 -4.54 -10.54
N ASN A 173 -5.98 -5.56 -11.25
CA ASN A 173 -6.69 -6.24 -12.33
C ASN A 173 -6.14 -7.66 -12.54
N CYS A 174 -6.53 -8.28 -13.65
CA CYS A 174 -6.17 -9.67 -13.97
C CYS A 174 -4.73 -9.84 -14.50
N GLU A 175 -4.01 -8.77 -14.87
CA GLU A 175 -2.76 -8.84 -15.63
C GLU A 175 -1.73 -9.77 -15.00
N PHE A 176 -1.37 -9.56 -13.72
CA PHE A 176 -0.34 -10.41 -13.10
C PHE A 176 -0.80 -11.88 -12.95
N GLY A 177 -2.08 -12.10 -12.69
CA GLY A 177 -2.65 -13.46 -12.69
C GLY A 177 -2.53 -14.17 -14.05
N LEU A 178 -2.66 -13.41 -15.13
CA LEU A 178 -2.46 -13.92 -16.49
C LEU A 178 -0.98 -14.14 -16.81
N VAL A 179 -0.08 -13.28 -16.32
CA VAL A 179 1.38 -13.52 -16.40
C VAL A 179 1.71 -14.87 -15.77
N GLN A 180 1.20 -15.17 -14.56
CA GLN A 180 1.42 -16.45 -13.90
C GLN A 180 0.94 -17.63 -14.74
N ARG A 181 -0.26 -17.54 -15.35
CA ARG A 181 -0.80 -18.59 -16.23
C ARG A 181 0.07 -18.82 -17.47
N ARG A 182 0.52 -17.74 -18.11
CA ARG A 182 1.39 -17.85 -19.29
C ARG A 182 2.77 -18.46 -18.97
N LEU A 183 3.22 -18.32 -17.72
CA LEU A 183 4.45 -18.95 -17.24
C LEU A 183 4.21 -20.33 -16.60
N GLY A 184 3.05 -20.91 -16.81
CA GLY A 184 2.71 -22.28 -16.44
C GLY A 184 2.30 -22.49 -14.99
N ALA A 185 1.95 -21.43 -14.24
CA ALA A 185 1.48 -21.53 -12.85
C ALA A 185 0.07 -20.95 -12.68
N ASP A 186 -0.73 -21.62 -11.85
CA ASP A 186 -2.08 -21.17 -11.50
C ASP A 186 -2.33 -21.22 -9.98
N PRO A 187 -1.50 -20.48 -9.17
CA PRO A 187 -1.64 -20.51 -7.72
C PRO A 187 -2.96 -19.87 -7.28
N LEU A 188 -3.52 -20.36 -6.18
CA LEU A 188 -4.68 -19.73 -5.55
C LEU A 188 -4.25 -18.42 -4.85
N GLY A 189 -4.99 -17.34 -5.07
CA GLY A 189 -4.76 -16.05 -4.44
C GLY A 189 -6.06 -15.25 -4.33
N LEU A 190 -6.25 -14.55 -3.21
CA LEU A 190 -7.45 -13.75 -2.95
C LEU A 190 -7.62 -12.63 -3.99
N LEU A 191 -6.53 -11.94 -4.30
CA LEU A 191 -6.54 -10.73 -5.12
C LEU A 191 -5.97 -10.95 -6.52
N ARG A 192 -5.77 -12.19 -6.92
CA ARG A 192 -5.08 -12.53 -8.17
C ARG A 192 -5.82 -12.04 -9.44
N PHE A 193 -7.13 -12.08 -9.44
CA PHE A 193 -8.01 -11.67 -10.54
C PHE A 193 -9.07 -10.69 -10.06
N SER A 194 -8.73 -9.88 -9.05
CA SER A 194 -9.68 -9.00 -8.41
C SER A 194 -9.19 -7.56 -8.43
N PHE A 195 -10.13 -6.62 -8.48
CA PHE A 195 -9.88 -5.24 -8.13
C PHE A 195 -10.07 -5.05 -6.62
N ILE A 196 -9.19 -4.26 -6.01
CA ILE A 196 -9.32 -3.68 -4.67
C ILE A 196 -8.59 -2.34 -4.66
N ASP A 197 -9.18 -1.29 -4.10
CA ASP A 197 -8.45 -0.03 -3.95
C ASP A 197 -7.34 -0.11 -2.88
N ARG A 198 -6.41 0.83 -2.92
CA ARG A 198 -5.25 0.87 -2.02
C ARG A 198 -5.65 1.02 -0.54
N ILE A 199 -6.62 1.86 -0.24
CA ILE A 199 -7.06 2.13 1.13
C ILE A 199 -7.76 0.90 1.71
N ALA A 200 -8.62 0.27 0.91
CA ALA A 200 -9.28 -0.98 1.29
C ALA A 200 -8.28 -2.14 1.46
N LEU A 201 -7.25 -2.24 0.62
CA LEU A 201 -6.16 -3.21 0.78
C LEU A 201 -5.45 -3.02 2.13
N LEU A 202 -5.04 -1.79 2.45
CA LEU A 202 -4.38 -1.47 3.72
C LEU A 202 -5.26 -1.81 4.91
N ARG A 203 -6.54 -1.38 4.87
CA ARG A 203 -7.53 -1.69 5.90
C ARG A 203 -7.70 -3.20 6.05
N GLY A 204 -7.86 -3.92 4.92
CA GLY A 204 -8.06 -5.36 4.90
C GLY A 204 -6.90 -6.13 5.53
N VAL A 205 -5.66 -5.84 5.14
CA VAL A 205 -4.49 -6.50 5.74
C VAL A 205 -4.37 -6.16 7.23
N ARG A 206 -4.60 -4.90 7.63
CA ARG A 206 -4.54 -4.48 9.05
C ARG A 206 -5.56 -5.20 9.92
N SER A 207 -6.83 -5.28 9.48
CA SER A 207 -7.93 -5.94 10.18
C SER A 207 -8.00 -7.46 9.98
N GLY A 208 -7.10 -8.05 9.17
CA GLY A 208 -7.21 -9.45 8.77
C GLY A 208 -8.42 -9.70 7.86
N PHE A 209 -8.85 -8.72 7.08
CA PHE A 209 -10.04 -8.77 6.23
C PHE A 209 -11.29 -9.21 7.01
N GLU A 210 -11.50 -8.63 8.19
CA GLU A 210 -12.68 -8.92 9.01
C GLU A 210 -13.97 -8.70 8.21
N GLY A 211 -14.94 -9.61 8.32
CA GLY A 211 -16.20 -9.57 7.57
C GLY A 211 -16.13 -10.01 6.10
N LEU A 212 -14.93 -10.18 5.52
CA LEU A 212 -14.80 -10.64 4.14
C LEU A 212 -15.33 -12.07 3.98
N GLY A 213 -16.24 -12.25 3.04
CA GLY A 213 -16.88 -13.53 2.75
C GLY A 213 -18.06 -13.86 3.68
N ASP A 214 -18.53 -12.91 4.48
CA ASP A 214 -19.78 -13.04 5.22
C ASP A 214 -20.97 -12.95 4.27
N ALA A 215 -22.09 -13.55 4.64
CA ALA A 215 -23.28 -13.58 3.79
C ALA A 215 -23.84 -12.17 3.50
N GLY A 216 -23.69 -11.24 4.45
CA GLY A 216 -24.15 -9.85 4.31
C GLY A 216 -23.22 -8.94 3.52
N THR A 217 -21.98 -9.37 3.23
CA THR A 217 -21.00 -8.56 2.48
C THR A 217 -20.65 -9.12 1.11
N THR A 218 -21.05 -10.37 0.81
CA THR A 218 -20.80 -11.01 -0.47
C THR A 218 -22.03 -10.90 -1.35
N GLU A 219 -22.03 -9.97 -2.27
CA GLU A 219 -23.07 -9.80 -3.26
C GLU A 219 -22.65 -10.39 -4.60
N VAL A 220 -23.63 -10.89 -5.37
CA VAL A 220 -23.43 -11.39 -6.72
C VAL A 220 -24.41 -10.70 -7.65
N ALA A 221 -23.89 -9.96 -8.62
CA ALA A 221 -24.71 -9.28 -9.63
C ALA A 221 -24.60 -9.99 -10.98
N ILE A 222 -25.66 -9.91 -11.80
CA ILE A 222 -25.63 -10.38 -13.18
C ILE A 222 -25.20 -9.24 -14.07
N GLU A 223 -24.13 -9.44 -14.84
CA GLU A 223 -23.58 -8.42 -15.74
C GLU A 223 -23.39 -8.96 -17.16
N GLY A 224 -23.31 -8.03 -18.12
CA GLY A 224 -23.06 -8.34 -19.51
C GLY A 224 -24.23 -9.02 -20.24
N LYS A 225 -24.07 -9.18 -21.59
CA LYS A 225 -25.05 -9.85 -22.44
C LYS A 225 -25.15 -11.34 -22.16
N ASP A 226 -24.07 -11.96 -21.75
CA ASP A 226 -23.97 -13.38 -21.44
C ASP A 226 -24.51 -13.71 -20.05
N ARG A 227 -24.97 -12.68 -19.30
CA ARG A 227 -25.53 -12.82 -17.95
C ARG A 227 -24.59 -13.52 -16.98
N GLU A 228 -23.31 -13.12 -17.01
CA GLU A 228 -22.30 -13.61 -16.08
C GLU A 228 -22.54 -13.09 -14.68
N TYR A 229 -22.26 -13.91 -13.67
CA TYR A 229 -22.22 -13.48 -12.29
C TYR A 229 -20.89 -12.81 -11.97
N VAL A 230 -20.96 -11.57 -11.46
CA VAL A 230 -19.83 -10.81 -10.94
C VAL A 230 -19.98 -10.66 -9.45
N VAL A 231 -18.92 -10.95 -8.70
CA VAL A 231 -18.90 -10.73 -7.26
C VAL A 231 -18.64 -9.27 -6.97
N LYS A 232 -19.42 -8.70 -6.04
CA LYS A 232 -19.25 -7.38 -5.43
C LYS A 232 -19.20 -7.58 -3.93
N GLU A 233 -18.01 -7.65 -3.39
CA GLU A 233 -17.81 -7.73 -1.96
C GLU A 233 -17.79 -6.32 -1.37
N THR A 234 -18.71 -6.02 -0.48
CA THR A 234 -19.03 -4.64 -0.07
C THR A 234 -18.17 -4.12 1.08
N ALA A 235 -17.59 -5.00 1.91
CA ALA A 235 -16.76 -4.55 3.03
C ALA A 235 -15.43 -3.92 2.57
N TYR A 236 -14.86 -4.43 1.48
CA TYR A 236 -13.55 -3.97 0.94
C TYR A 236 -13.61 -3.52 -0.52
N GLY A 237 -14.79 -3.55 -1.14
CA GLY A 237 -14.96 -3.18 -2.55
C GLY A 237 -14.25 -4.13 -3.52
N ILE A 238 -14.08 -5.41 -3.14
CA ILE A 238 -13.45 -6.41 -4.02
C ILE A 238 -14.43 -6.83 -5.09
N THR A 239 -14.02 -6.72 -6.36
CA THR A 239 -14.82 -7.14 -7.50
C THR A 239 -14.06 -8.11 -8.39
N TYR A 240 -14.75 -9.13 -8.90
CA TYR A 240 -14.17 -10.07 -9.87
C TYR A 240 -15.24 -10.87 -10.63
N HIS A 241 -14.86 -11.35 -11.81
CA HIS A 241 -15.65 -12.22 -12.67
C HIS A 241 -15.65 -13.66 -12.15
N THR A 242 -16.81 -14.33 -12.14
CA THR A 242 -16.92 -15.72 -11.68
C THR A 242 -16.80 -16.75 -12.80
N PHE A 243 -17.05 -16.34 -14.04
CA PHE A 243 -17.22 -17.19 -15.21
C PHE A 243 -18.37 -18.23 -15.02
N GLN A 244 -19.35 -17.90 -14.19
CA GLN A 244 -20.59 -18.63 -13.99
C GLN A 244 -21.75 -17.79 -14.52
N TYR A 245 -22.76 -18.43 -15.09
CA TYR A 245 -23.80 -17.76 -15.87
C TYR A 245 -25.19 -18.09 -15.32
N ALA A 246 -26.08 -17.09 -15.35
CA ALA A 246 -27.42 -17.18 -14.74
C ALA A 246 -28.37 -18.16 -15.44
N ASP A 247 -28.03 -18.65 -16.62
CA ASP A 247 -28.75 -19.71 -17.30
C ASP A 247 -28.38 -21.14 -16.87
N ARG A 248 -27.33 -21.28 -16.04
CA ARG A 248 -26.75 -22.57 -15.65
C ARG A 248 -26.79 -22.87 -14.16
N ILE A 249 -26.85 -21.84 -13.32
CA ILE A 249 -26.79 -22.02 -11.87
C ILE A 249 -27.54 -20.88 -11.18
N GLU A 250 -28.21 -21.21 -10.07
CA GLU A 250 -28.95 -20.22 -9.28
C GLU A 250 -28.06 -19.27 -8.53
N GLN A 251 -28.48 -18.00 -8.42
CA GLN A 251 -27.71 -16.90 -7.84
C GLN A 251 -27.30 -17.18 -6.38
N GLU A 252 -28.21 -17.69 -5.57
CA GLU A 252 -27.97 -18.02 -4.16
C GLU A 252 -26.87 -19.07 -4.02
N THR A 253 -26.83 -20.04 -4.93
CA THR A 253 -25.80 -21.08 -4.95
C THR A 253 -24.43 -20.46 -5.27
N VAL A 254 -24.37 -19.58 -6.27
CA VAL A 254 -23.13 -18.86 -6.62
C VAL A 254 -22.68 -18.00 -5.45
N GLN A 255 -23.57 -17.23 -4.84
CA GLN A 255 -23.27 -16.38 -3.68
C GLN A 255 -22.68 -17.20 -2.52
N ALA A 256 -23.28 -18.32 -2.17
CA ALA A 256 -22.78 -19.20 -1.11
C ALA A 256 -21.39 -19.77 -1.43
N GLN A 257 -21.17 -20.20 -2.68
CA GLN A 257 -19.88 -20.70 -3.15
C GLN A 257 -18.81 -19.61 -3.10
N GLN A 258 -19.11 -18.39 -3.57
CA GLN A 258 -18.16 -17.28 -3.58
C GLN A 258 -17.85 -16.79 -2.16
N ALA A 259 -18.82 -16.71 -1.27
CA ALA A 259 -18.59 -16.40 0.14
C ALA A 259 -17.63 -17.42 0.79
N ALA A 260 -17.83 -18.72 0.57
CA ALA A 260 -16.94 -19.76 1.06
C ALA A 260 -15.53 -19.66 0.47
N ARG A 261 -15.43 -19.37 -0.85
CA ARG A 261 -14.14 -19.13 -1.55
C ARG A 261 -13.39 -17.93 -0.96
N LEU A 262 -14.08 -16.81 -0.74
CA LEU A 262 -13.47 -15.61 -0.15
C LEU A 262 -12.92 -15.88 1.24
N ARG A 263 -13.66 -16.58 2.11
CA ARG A 263 -13.16 -16.98 3.44
C ARG A 263 -11.93 -17.87 3.38
N PHE A 264 -11.90 -18.82 2.46
CA PHE A 264 -10.75 -19.70 2.26
C PHE A 264 -9.54 -18.91 1.77
N LEU A 265 -9.68 -18.08 0.72
CA LEU A 265 -8.59 -17.31 0.12
C LEU A 265 -8.07 -16.21 1.07
N LYS A 266 -8.97 -15.60 1.86
CA LYS A 266 -8.58 -14.68 2.95
C LYS A 266 -7.61 -15.35 3.93
N ARG A 267 -8.00 -16.52 4.45
CA ARG A 267 -7.16 -17.27 5.39
C ARG A 267 -5.80 -17.58 4.77
N LYS A 268 -5.78 -18.10 3.54
CA LYS A 268 -4.55 -18.40 2.81
C LYS A 268 -3.65 -17.17 2.67
N LEU A 269 -4.19 -16.02 2.25
CA LEU A 269 -3.43 -14.78 2.10
C LEU A 269 -2.77 -14.37 3.43
N LEU A 270 -3.52 -14.42 4.54
CA LEU A 270 -2.99 -14.07 5.86
C LEU A 270 -1.93 -15.06 6.34
N GLU A 271 -2.09 -16.34 6.07
CA GLU A 271 -1.09 -17.39 6.33
C GLU A 271 0.20 -17.14 5.50
N ASP A 272 0.08 -16.82 4.21
CA ASP A 272 1.22 -16.52 3.33
C ASP A 272 1.97 -15.24 3.78
N ILE A 273 1.23 -14.20 4.21
CA ILE A 273 1.85 -13.00 4.79
C ILE A 273 2.63 -13.35 6.05
N ALA A 274 2.03 -14.14 6.94
CA ALA A 274 2.65 -14.54 8.19
C ALA A 274 3.88 -15.45 8.01
N ALA A 275 3.85 -16.33 7.02
CA ALA A 275 4.97 -17.21 6.67
C ALA A 275 6.15 -16.43 6.08
N GLY A 276 5.89 -15.36 5.33
CA GLY A 276 6.93 -14.51 4.72
C GLY A 276 7.72 -15.19 3.59
N GLU A 277 7.16 -16.24 2.98
CA GLU A 277 7.80 -17.02 1.92
C GLU A 277 7.45 -16.54 0.50
N LYS A 278 6.45 -15.66 0.38
CA LYS A 278 5.98 -15.12 -0.88
C LYS A 278 6.61 -13.76 -1.19
N ILE A 279 6.67 -13.47 -2.49
CA ILE A 279 6.90 -12.11 -3.01
C ILE A 279 5.55 -11.56 -3.40
N PHE A 280 5.04 -10.60 -2.62
CA PHE A 280 3.78 -9.93 -2.95
C PHE A 280 4.01 -8.89 -4.04
N VAL A 281 3.17 -8.90 -5.06
CA VAL A 281 3.27 -8.00 -6.22
C VAL A 281 2.18 -6.96 -6.14
N VAL A 282 2.58 -5.70 -6.17
CA VAL A 282 1.67 -4.57 -6.31
C VAL A 282 2.02 -3.77 -7.55
N LYS A 283 1.05 -3.53 -8.36
CA LYS A 283 1.05 -2.58 -9.47
C LYS A 283 -0.29 -1.86 -9.48
N ARG A 284 -0.36 -0.69 -10.07
CA ARG A 284 -1.61 0.04 -10.31
C ARG A 284 -1.56 0.66 -11.69
N ALA A 285 -2.70 0.73 -12.36
CA ALA A 285 -2.82 1.38 -13.68
C ALA A 285 -2.32 2.83 -13.60
N GLU A 286 -2.71 3.56 -12.53
CA GLU A 286 -2.05 4.79 -12.12
C GLU A 286 -0.93 4.41 -11.13
N PRO A 287 0.35 4.57 -11.51
CA PRO A 287 1.46 4.13 -10.68
C PRO A 287 1.46 4.78 -9.30
N LEU A 288 1.58 3.96 -8.25
CA LEU A 288 1.73 4.45 -6.89
C LEU A 288 3.02 5.26 -6.75
N ARG A 289 2.97 6.25 -5.88
CA ARG A 289 4.14 7.02 -5.46
C ARG A 289 4.84 6.32 -4.28
N PRO A 290 6.12 6.66 -3.99
CA PRO A 290 6.82 6.12 -2.84
C PRO A 290 6.05 6.25 -1.52
N GLU A 291 5.37 7.37 -1.31
CA GLU A 291 4.59 7.65 -0.11
C GLU A 291 3.35 6.75 0.03
N GLU A 292 2.91 6.16 -1.07
CA GLU A 292 1.73 5.29 -1.11
C GLU A 292 2.10 3.82 -1.00
N ILE A 293 3.31 3.44 -1.41
CA ILE A 293 3.80 2.05 -1.32
C ILE A 293 4.30 1.70 0.08
N LEU A 294 4.92 2.65 0.78
CA LEU A 294 5.50 2.41 2.10
C LEU A 294 4.48 1.92 3.13
N PRO A 295 3.23 2.44 3.21
CA PRO A 295 2.21 1.88 4.09
C PRO A 295 1.84 0.43 3.77
N ILE A 296 1.84 0.03 2.49
CA ILE A 296 1.59 -1.36 2.10
C ILE A 296 2.74 -2.24 2.59
N TYR A 297 3.98 -1.80 2.36
CA TYR A 297 5.18 -2.49 2.84
C TYR A 297 5.18 -2.66 4.36
N THR A 298 4.93 -1.59 5.12
CA THR A 298 4.90 -1.63 6.59
C THR A 298 3.82 -2.59 7.08
N THR A 299 2.60 -2.48 6.53
CA THR A 299 1.45 -3.29 6.93
C THR A 299 1.71 -4.80 6.73
N LEU A 300 2.33 -5.19 5.62
CA LEU A 300 2.71 -6.59 5.38
C LEU A 300 3.80 -7.04 6.36
N ASN A 301 4.81 -6.20 6.56
CA ASN A 301 5.99 -6.53 7.36
C ASN A 301 5.77 -6.45 8.88
N GLU A 302 4.69 -5.85 9.35
CA GLU A 302 4.20 -5.96 10.73
C GLU A 302 3.56 -7.32 11.03
N LYS A 303 3.11 -8.05 10.02
CA LYS A 303 2.44 -9.36 10.18
C LYS A 303 3.34 -10.55 9.84
N GLY A 304 4.37 -10.33 9.04
CA GLY A 304 5.34 -11.34 8.65
C GLY A 304 6.52 -10.69 7.96
N ARG A 305 7.58 -11.44 7.68
CA ARG A 305 8.76 -10.94 6.95
C ARG A 305 8.54 -11.09 5.44
N SER A 306 7.55 -10.40 4.90
CA SER A 306 7.15 -10.49 3.50
C SER A 306 8.07 -9.68 2.58
N TRP A 307 8.24 -10.15 1.33
CA TRP A 307 8.80 -9.35 0.25
C TRP A 307 7.68 -8.64 -0.50
N LEU A 308 7.89 -7.38 -0.83
CA LEU A 308 6.98 -6.59 -1.66
C LEU A 308 7.71 -6.15 -2.93
N LEU A 309 7.21 -6.57 -4.08
CA LEU A 309 7.63 -6.11 -5.40
C LEU A 309 6.64 -5.06 -5.90
N TRP A 310 7.06 -3.82 -5.90
CA TRP A 310 6.34 -2.70 -6.48
C TRP A 310 6.73 -2.56 -7.95
N VAL A 311 5.79 -2.78 -8.87
CA VAL A 311 6.05 -2.70 -10.31
C VAL A 311 5.52 -1.39 -10.87
N VAL A 312 6.35 -0.72 -11.68
CA VAL A 312 6.06 0.56 -12.33
C VAL A 312 6.50 0.50 -13.81
N PRO A 313 6.00 1.40 -14.66
CA PRO A 313 6.54 1.57 -16.00
C PRO A 313 8.02 1.98 -15.96
N ALA A 314 8.78 1.45 -16.93
CA ALA A 314 10.19 1.81 -17.16
C ALA A 314 10.33 3.28 -17.56
N ASP A 315 11.49 3.85 -17.26
CA ASP A 315 11.86 5.21 -17.65
C ASP A 315 13.28 5.25 -18.24
N ALA A 316 13.76 6.45 -18.58
CA ALA A 316 15.06 6.63 -19.21
C ALA A 316 16.25 6.15 -18.35
N THR A 317 16.09 6.10 -17.04
CA THR A 317 17.12 5.69 -16.07
C THR A 317 16.97 4.27 -15.58
N HIS A 318 15.77 3.71 -15.73
CA HIS A 318 15.39 2.37 -15.23
C HIS A 318 14.83 1.53 -16.39
N PRO A 319 15.68 0.75 -17.07
CA PRO A 319 15.24 -0.07 -18.19
C PRO A 319 14.24 -1.15 -17.78
N SER A 320 13.36 -1.50 -18.71
CA SER A 320 12.43 -2.62 -18.55
C SER A 320 13.15 -3.95 -18.22
N GLY A 321 12.54 -4.76 -17.36
CA GLY A 321 13.10 -6.02 -16.90
C GLY A 321 14.06 -5.89 -15.72
N THR A 322 14.36 -4.67 -15.26
CA THR A 322 15.26 -4.45 -14.12
C THR A 322 14.51 -4.37 -12.78
N VAL A 323 15.25 -4.64 -11.70
CA VAL A 323 14.76 -4.56 -10.33
C VAL A 323 15.81 -3.92 -9.44
N GLU A 324 15.39 -3.04 -8.56
CA GLU A 324 16.23 -2.45 -7.51
C GLU A 324 15.69 -2.77 -6.11
N VAL A 325 16.57 -2.81 -5.13
CA VAL A 325 16.22 -2.99 -3.71
C VAL A 325 16.16 -1.61 -3.07
N LEU A 326 14.96 -1.18 -2.66
CA LEU A 326 14.75 0.10 -2.01
C LEU A 326 14.99 0.02 -0.50
N LEU A 327 14.47 -1.02 0.13
CA LEU A 327 14.62 -1.32 1.56
C LEU A 327 14.69 -2.84 1.74
N PRO A 328 15.19 -3.34 2.89
CA PRO A 328 15.12 -4.75 3.22
C PRO A 328 13.68 -5.30 3.15
N GLY A 329 13.35 -5.97 2.06
CA GLY A 329 11.99 -6.49 1.81
C GLY A 329 11.13 -5.67 0.86
N LEU A 330 11.63 -4.54 0.34
CA LEU A 330 10.95 -3.73 -0.67
C LEU A 330 11.77 -3.67 -1.95
N LEU A 331 11.20 -4.17 -3.02
CA LEU A 331 11.76 -4.17 -4.36
C LEU A 331 10.95 -3.22 -5.26
N ARG A 332 11.60 -2.60 -6.23
CA ARG A 332 10.93 -1.88 -7.33
C ARG A 332 11.34 -2.50 -8.66
N GLY A 333 10.37 -2.96 -9.44
CA GLY A 333 10.58 -3.56 -10.74
C GLY A 333 10.01 -2.70 -11.87
N TYR A 334 10.59 -2.80 -13.05
CA TYR A 334 10.28 -1.94 -14.19
C TYR A 334 9.83 -2.77 -15.38
N VAL A 335 8.64 -2.46 -15.92
CA VAL A 335 8.09 -3.08 -17.14
C VAL A 335 7.89 -2.01 -18.20
N ASP A 336 7.88 -2.38 -19.48
CA ASP A 336 7.69 -1.41 -20.58
C ASP A 336 6.38 -0.63 -20.40
N ARG A 337 5.31 -1.35 -20.13
CA ARG A 337 3.97 -0.83 -19.86
C ARG A 337 3.13 -1.88 -19.13
N PHE A 338 2.05 -1.45 -18.55
CA PHE A 338 0.97 -2.35 -18.12
C PHE A 338 0.04 -2.68 -19.30
N ALA A 339 -0.65 -3.80 -19.19
CA ALA A 339 -1.76 -4.11 -20.08
C ALA A 339 -2.85 -3.04 -19.96
N PRO A 340 -3.54 -2.67 -21.06
CA PRO A 340 -4.70 -1.79 -20.98
C PRO A 340 -5.76 -2.32 -20.01
N TYR A 341 -6.49 -1.41 -19.37
CA TYR A 341 -7.49 -1.82 -18.38
C TYR A 341 -8.61 -2.68 -18.96
N ASP A 342 -9.01 -2.40 -20.21
CA ASP A 342 -10.02 -3.09 -20.99
C ASP A 342 -9.51 -4.33 -21.74
N ASP A 343 -8.18 -4.52 -21.81
CA ASP A 343 -7.55 -5.71 -22.36
C ASP A 343 -6.37 -6.20 -21.51
N ALA A 344 -6.67 -6.82 -20.39
CA ALA A 344 -5.66 -7.39 -19.49
C ALA A 344 -4.85 -8.54 -20.13
N HIS A 345 -5.22 -9.01 -21.34
CA HIS A 345 -4.48 -10.03 -22.07
C HIS A 345 -3.32 -9.47 -22.91
N ASP A 346 -3.30 -8.17 -23.21
CA ASP A 346 -2.22 -7.50 -23.95
C ASP A 346 -0.99 -7.26 -23.04
N ILE A 347 -0.41 -8.36 -22.57
CA ILE A 347 0.72 -8.39 -21.63
C ILE A 347 2.04 -8.35 -22.38
N VAL A 348 2.97 -7.52 -21.92
CA VAL A 348 4.38 -7.57 -22.32
C VAL A 348 5.09 -8.68 -21.52
N LEU A 349 4.81 -9.96 -21.87
CA LEU A 349 5.27 -11.12 -21.12
C LEU A 349 6.80 -11.16 -20.88
N PRO A 350 7.68 -10.83 -21.86
CA PRO A 350 9.12 -10.82 -21.64
C PRO A 350 9.57 -9.88 -20.53
N ALA A 351 8.99 -8.66 -20.43
CA ALA A 351 9.29 -7.70 -19.38
C ALA A 351 8.92 -8.25 -17.99
N TRP A 352 7.71 -8.79 -17.87
CA TRP A 352 7.26 -9.42 -16.63
C TRP A 352 8.11 -10.61 -16.21
N THR A 353 8.51 -11.46 -17.16
CA THR A 353 9.40 -12.61 -16.90
C THR A 353 10.72 -12.11 -16.33
N SER A 354 11.36 -11.14 -17.01
CA SER A 354 12.64 -10.56 -16.57
C SER A 354 12.56 -9.91 -15.18
N VAL A 355 11.48 -9.18 -14.90
CA VAL A 355 11.25 -8.58 -13.58
C VAL A 355 11.09 -9.65 -12.50
N CYS A 356 10.31 -10.69 -12.74
CA CYS A 356 10.13 -11.78 -11.77
C CYS A 356 11.43 -12.54 -11.50
N GLU A 357 12.21 -12.83 -12.53
CA GLU A 357 13.52 -13.46 -12.40
C GLU A 357 14.51 -12.56 -11.64
N ALA A 358 14.56 -11.27 -11.97
CA ALA A 358 15.42 -10.31 -11.28
C ALA A 358 15.02 -10.16 -9.82
N ALA A 359 13.71 -10.07 -9.52
CA ALA A 359 13.20 -10.03 -8.16
C ALA A 359 13.54 -11.31 -7.40
N TRP A 360 13.36 -12.48 -8.03
CA TRP A 360 13.71 -13.76 -7.43
C TRP A 360 15.20 -13.83 -7.05
N ARG A 361 16.10 -13.42 -7.96
CA ARG A 361 17.54 -13.33 -7.67
C ARG A 361 17.86 -12.34 -6.54
N ALA A 362 17.20 -11.18 -6.53
CA ALA A 362 17.40 -10.16 -5.50
C ALA A 362 17.01 -10.64 -4.09
N VAL A 363 16.04 -11.56 -3.99
CA VAL A 363 15.65 -12.15 -2.70
C VAL A 363 16.50 -13.39 -2.35
N GLY A 364 17.54 -13.69 -3.12
CA GLY A 364 18.48 -14.80 -2.90
C GLY A 364 18.04 -16.13 -3.51
N GLY A 365 17.10 -16.12 -4.42
CA GLY A 365 16.79 -17.25 -5.29
C GLY A 365 17.96 -17.55 -6.23
N GLN A 366 18.20 -18.82 -6.52
CA GLN A 366 19.13 -19.18 -7.58
C GLN A 366 18.48 -18.96 -8.95
N GLY A 367 19.30 -18.74 -9.98
CA GLY A 367 18.82 -18.56 -11.34
C GLY A 367 17.98 -19.76 -11.83
N LEU A 368 17.25 -19.55 -12.92
CA LEU A 368 16.54 -20.61 -13.60
C LEU A 368 17.55 -21.52 -14.32
N ASP A 369 17.32 -22.81 -14.32
CA ASP A 369 18.02 -23.77 -15.19
C ASP A 369 17.46 -23.69 -16.61
#